data_d49bbb5038fa56e7f0976bd58324c537
#
_entry.id   d49bbb5038fa56e7f0976bd58324c537
#
_cell.length_a   1.000
_cell.length_b   1.000
_cell.length_c   1.000
_cell.angle_alpha   90.00
_cell.angle_beta   90.00
_cell.angle_gamma   90.00
#
_symmetry.space_group_name_H-M   'P 1'
#
loop_
_entity.id
_entity.type
_entity.pdbx_description
1 polymer ?
#
loop_
_entity_poly.entity_id
_entity_poly.type
_entity_poly.pdbx_seq_one_letter_code
_entity_poly.pdbx_strand_id
1 'polypeptide(L)'
;MYSKIQEIRTLGKLGTVYIENVHSGVENVMATELNPVDKWKSIPWRKLRKIVFRLQVRIFKAQKNGNVFLVRKLQKLLLSSRAAKLLAVRQVTQLNTGRKTAGVDGKKALEPSQRLALFEVLVKNWKQWKHQPLKRVYIPKVDGTKRGLGIPTISDRAYQCLIK
;
A
#
# COMPACT_ATOMS: atom_id res chain seq x y z
N MET A 1 14.29 -23.67 -37.57
CA MET A 1 14.34 -22.47 -36.74
C MET A 1 13.07 -22.41 -35.91
N TYR A 2 13.07 -22.91 -34.67
CA TYR A 2 11.94 -22.81 -33.76
C TYR A 2 12.35 -21.90 -32.63
N SER A 3 11.71 -20.73 -32.52
CA SER A 3 11.85 -19.83 -31.39
C SER A 3 11.10 -20.42 -30.20
N LYS A 4 11.85 -20.81 -29.15
CA LYS A 4 11.24 -21.23 -27.88
C LYS A 4 10.74 -20.01 -27.10
N ILE A 5 9.44 -19.98 -26.87
CA ILE A 5 8.76 -19.03 -25.99
C ILE A 5 9.20 -19.30 -24.56
N GLN A 6 9.76 -18.31 -23.90
CA GLN A 6 10.06 -18.36 -22.47
C GLN A 6 8.77 -18.19 -21.65
N GLU A 7 8.40 -19.21 -20.93
CA GLU A 7 7.25 -19.17 -20.04
C GLU A 7 7.67 -18.59 -18.68
N ILE A 8 7.16 -17.40 -18.35
CA ILE A 8 7.40 -16.76 -17.06
C ILE A 8 6.34 -17.26 -16.06
N ARG A 9 6.71 -18.19 -15.22
CA ARG A 9 5.87 -18.60 -14.08
C ARG A 9 6.12 -17.71 -12.88
N THR A 10 5.12 -16.92 -12.51
CA THR A 10 5.14 -16.11 -11.29
C THR A 10 4.53 -16.93 -10.16
N LEU A 11 5.36 -17.60 -9.37
CA LEU A 11 4.93 -18.24 -8.12
C LEU A 11 4.99 -17.24 -6.96
N GLY A 12 3.86 -17.08 -6.31
CA GLY A 12 3.55 -16.05 -5.33
C GLY A 12 4.43 -15.98 -4.09
N LYS A 13 5.31 -15.02 -4.08
CA LYS A 13 5.71 -14.18 -2.94
C LYS A 13 6.47 -13.00 -3.53
N LEU A 14 6.04 -11.78 -3.20
CA LEU A 14 6.64 -10.55 -3.72
C LEU A 14 8.17 -10.56 -3.55
N GLY A 15 8.90 -10.68 -4.65
CA GLY A 15 10.31 -10.34 -4.65
C GLY A 15 11.29 -11.26 -5.39
N THR A 16 10.88 -12.41 -5.89
CA THR A 16 11.84 -13.29 -6.60
C THR A 16 11.35 -13.53 -8.03
N VAL A 17 12.10 -13.05 -9.00
CA VAL A 17 11.93 -13.39 -10.43
C VAL A 17 12.94 -14.47 -10.74
N TYR A 18 12.48 -15.69 -11.00
CA TYR A 18 13.33 -16.77 -11.50
C TYR A 18 13.34 -16.73 -13.03
N ILE A 19 14.53 -16.65 -13.60
CA ILE A 19 14.74 -16.88 -15.03
C ILE A 19 15.38 -18.26 -15.12
N GLU A 20 14.60 -19.27 -15.54
CA GLU A 20 15.16 -20.58 -15.86
C GLU A 20 15.81 -20.54 -17.24
N ASN A 21 17.14 -20.54 -17.30
CA ASN A 21 17.89 -20.90 -18.50
C ASN A 21 18.15 -22.40 -18.47
N VAL A 22 17.46 -23.14 -19.32
CA VAL A 22 17.75 -24.56 -19.57
C VAL A 22 18.87 -24.64 -20.57
N HIS A 23 20.10 -24.62 -20.10
CA HIS A 23 21.27 -25.35 -20.72
C HIS A 23 22.43 -25.41 -19.73
N SER A 24 22.73 -26.61 -19.34
CA SER A 24 24.01 -27.15 -18.85
C SER A 24 24.99 -26.18 -18.18
N GLY A 25 25.21 -26.38 -16.91
CA GLY A 25 26.31 -25.77 -16.15
C GLY A 25 25.78 -25.21 -14.83
N VAL A 26 26.16 -25.86 -13.73
CA VAL A 26 25.87 -25.44 -12.38
C VAL A 26 26.52 -24.07 -12.14
N GLU A 27 25.82 -22.98 -12.37
CA GLU A 27 26.15 -21.69 -11.78
C GLU A 27 25.01 -21.29 -10.85
N ASN A 28 25.35 -21.21 -9.57
CA ASN A 28 24.53 -20.57 -8.54
C ASN A 28 24.22 -19.15 -8.98
N VAL A 29 23.12 -18.96 -9.67
CA VAL A 29 22.56 -17.62 -9.88
C VAL A 29 22.02 -17.18 -8.54
N MET A 30 22.86 -16.49 -7.75
CA MET A 30 22.39 -15.69 -6.62
C MET A 30 21.24 -14.85 -7.13
N ALA A 31 20.02 -15.13 -6.64
CA ALA A 31 18.87 -14.29 -6.87
C ALA A 31 19.22 -12.90 -6.33
N THR A 32 19.58 -12.00 -7.22
CA THR A 32 19.91 -10.61 -6.86
C THR A 32 18.66 -10.00 -6.29
N GLU A 33 18.56 -9.94 -4.95
CA GLU A 33 17.45 -9.25 -4.31
C GLU A 33 17.50 -7.79 -4.73
N LEU A 34 16.48 -7.37 -5.48
CA LEU A 34 16.31 -5.96 -5.85
C LEU A 34 16.39 -5.09 -4.60
N ASN A 35 17.18 -4.03 -4.65
CA ASN A 35 17.22 -3.08 -3.54
C ASN A 35 15.83 -2.46 -3.30
N PRO A 36 15.53 -1.93 -2.11
CA PRO A 36 14.21 -1.41 -1.78
C PRO A 36 13.73 -0.28 -2.71
N VAL A 37 14.66 0.49 -3.29
CA VAL A 37 14.33 1.57 -4.23
C VAL A 37 13.77 0.99 -5.52
N ASP A 38 14.44 -0.01 -6.06
CA ASP A 38 14.03 -0.66 -7.31
C ASP A 38 12.77 -1.50 -7.11
N LYS A 39 12.65 -2.21 -5.99
CA LYS A 39 11.41 -2.88 -5.59
C LYS A 39 10.23 -1.91 -5.56
N TRP A 40 10.38 -0.72 -4.98
CA TRP A 40 9.31 0.27 -4.92
C TRP A 40 8.98 0.88 -6.29
N LYS A 41 10.01 1.16 -7.13
CA LYS A 41 9.84 1.70 -8.48
C LYS A 41 9.17 0.70 -9.42
N SER A 42 9.50 -0.59 -9.33
CA SER A 42 8.97 -1.66 -10.18
C SER A 42 7.50 -2.02 -9.92
N ILE A 43 6.89 -1.51 -8.83
CA ILE A 43 5.49 -1.79 -8.51
C ILE A 43 4.58 -1.31 -9.64
N PRO A 44 3.72 -2.19 -10.22
CA PRO A 44 2.85 -1.86 -11.35
C PRO A 44 1.61 -1.07 -10.90
N TRP A 45 1.79 0.18 -10.48
CA TRP A 45 0.76 1.05 -9.88
C TRP A 45 -0.52 1.16 -10.71
N ARG A 46 -0.40 1.17 -12.05
CA ARG A 46 -1.57 1.23 -12.93
C ARG A 46 -2.43 -0.03 -12.82
N LYS A 47 -1.80 -1.22 -12.73
CA LYS A 47 -2.51 -2.50 -12.52
C LYS A 47 -3.19 -2.53 -11.16
N LEU A 48 -2.49 -2.10 -10.08
CA LEU A 48 -3.06 -2.07 -8.73
C LEU A 48 -4.28 -1.14 -8.65
N ARG A 49 -4.23 0.04 -9.25
CA ARG A 49 -5.39 0.95 -9.31
C ARG A 49 -6.59 0.31 -10.01
N LYS A 50 -6.37 -0.38 -11.13
CA LYS A 50 -7.46 -1.09 -11.83
C LYS A 50 -8.11 -2.17 -10.96
N ILE A 51 -7.31 -2.93 -10.19
CA ILE A 51 -7.82 -3.97 -9.27
C ILE A 51 -8.71 -3.34 -8.20
N VAL A 52 -8.22 -2.29 -7.53
CA VAL A 52 -8.97 -1.59 -6.47
C VAL A 52 -10.24 -0.95 -7.03
N PHE A 53 -10.15 -0.25 -8.16
CA PHE A 53 -11.30 0.36 -8.83
C PHE A 53 -12.39 -0.66 -9.17
N ARG A 54 -12.02 -1.83 -9.70
CA ARG A 54 -13.00 -2.91 -9.96
C ARG A 54 -13.73 -3.37 -8.69
N LEU A 55 -13.02 -3.46 -7.57
CA LEU A 55 -13.66 -3.80 -6.29
C LEU A 55 -14.61 -2.69 -5.82
N GLN A 56 -14.22 -1.43 -5.94
CA GLN A 56 -15.06 -0.28 -5.59
C GLN A 56 -16.33 -0.24 -6.44
N VAL A 57 -16.23 -0.47 -7.75
CA VAL A 57 -17.40 -0.56 -8.65
C VAL A 57 -18.33 -1.71 -8.23
N ARG A 58 -17.79 -2.86 -7.83
CA ARG A 58 -18.60 -3.99 -7.33
C ARG A 58 -19.30 -3.66 -6.02
N ILE A 59 -18.63 -2.97 -5.10
CA ILE A 59 -19.22 -2.49 -3.84
C ILE A 59 -20.38 -1.53 -4.15
N PHE A 60 -20.14 -0.56 -5.04
CA PHE A 60 -21.17 0.39 -5.45
C PHE A 60 -22.41 -0.30 -6.06
N LYS A 61 -22.21 -1.24 -6.99
CA LYS A 61 -23.30 -2.00 -7.60
C LYS A 61 -24.07 -2.83 -6.57
N ALA A 62 -23.36 -3.48 -5.64
CA ALA A 62 -24.01 -4.25 -4.57
C ALA A 62 -24.83 -3.33 -3.64
N GLN A 63 -24.32 -2.15 -3.32
CA GLN A 63 -25.04 -1.14 -2.54
C GLN A 63 -26.28 -0.64 -3.27
N LYS A 64 -26.17 -0.33 -4.56
CA LYS A 64 -27.31 0.12 -5.39
C LYS A 64 -28.44 -0.93 -5.42
N ASN A 65 -28.09 -2.21 -5.40
CA ASN A 65 -29.04 -3.32 -5.40
C ASN A 65 -29.51 -3.70 -3.98
N GLY A 66 -29.18 -2.94 -2.93
CA GLY A 66 -29.59 -3.23 -1.55
C GLY A 66 -28.94 -4.47 -0.93
N ASN A 67 -27.95 -5.10 -1.59
CA ASN A 67 -27.33 -6.33 -1.09
C ASN A 67 -26.23 -6.02 -0.06
N VAL A 68 -26.66 -5.73 1.16
CA VAL A 68 -25.78 -5.37 2.29
C VAL A 68 -24.78 -6.47 2.64
N PHE A 69 -25.18 -7.74 2.53
CA PHE A 69 -24.28 -8.87 2.78
C PHE A 69 -23.09 -8.87 1.81
N LEU A 70 -23.37 -8.71 0.51
CA LEU A 70 -22.34 -8.64 -0.52
C LEU A 70 -21.44 -7.40 -0.35
N VAL A 71 -22.01 -6.24 0.01
CA VAL A 71 -21.26 -5.02 0.33
C VAL A 71 -20.23 -5.30 1.42
N ARG A 72 -20.66 -5.84 2.56
CA ARG A 72 -19.75 -6.17 3.68
C ARG A 72 -18.66 -7.18 3.28
N LYS A 73 -19.00 -8.18 2.47
CA LYS A 73 -18.05 -9.18 1.95
C LYS A 73 -16.99 -8.53 1.06
N LEU A 74 -17.42 -7.67 0.13
CA LEU A 74 -16.51 -6.96 -0.79
C LEU A 74 -15.65 -5.92 -0.08
N GLN A 75 -16.18 -5.20 0.92
CA GLN A 75 -15.40 -4.28 1.77
C GLN A 75 -14.28 -5.03 2.52
N LYS A 76 -14.60 -6.17 3.14
CA LYS A 76 -13.58 -7.02 3.79
C LYS A 76 -12.51 -7.47 2.78
N LEU A 77 -12.90 -7.84 1.55
CA LEU A 77 -11.98 -8.21 0.48
C LEU A 77 -11.08 -7.02 0.09
N LEU A 78 -11.64 -5.81 -0.02
CA LEU A 78 -10.88 -4.59 -0.32
C LEU A 78 -9.83 -4.31 0.78
N LEU A 79 -10.23 -4.35 2.05
CA LEU A 79 -9.34 -4.12 3.19
C LEU A 79 -8.22 -5.18 3.29
N SER A 80 -8.50 -6.43 2.92
CA SER A 80 -7.49 -7.50 2.89
C SER A 80 -6.55 -7.40 1.68
N SER A 81 -6.94 -6.65 0.63
CA SER A 81 -6.20 -6.56 -0.63
C SER A 81 -4.82 -5.93 -0.46
N ARG A 82 -3.77 -6.63 -0.91
CA ARG A 82 -2.40 -6.08 -0.98
C ARG A 82 -2.34 -4.85 -1.89
N ALA A 83 -3.11 -4.83 -2.98
CA ALA A 83 -3.19 -3.69 -3.90
C ALA A 83 -3.71 -2.43 -3.20
N ALA A 84 -4.78 -2.54 -2.41
CA ALA A 84 -5.33 -1.41 -1.67
C ALA A 84 -4.35 -0.88 -0.62
N LYS A 85 -3.67 -1.77 0.11
CA LYS A 85 -2.66 -1.38 1.11
C LYS A 85 -1.45 -0.68 0.48
N LEU A 86 -0.92 -1.17 -0.65
CA LEU A 86 0.15 -0.50 -1.39
C LEU A 86 -0.27 0.89 -1.86
N LEU A 87 -1.49 1.03 -2.39
CA LEU A 87 -2.00 2.33 -2.83
C LEU A 87 -2.20 3.29 -1.65
N ALA A 88 -2.67 2.82 -0.50
CA ALA A 88 -2.81 3.62 0.71
C ALA A 88 -1.44 4.14 1.20
N VAL A 89 -0.42 3.27 1.26
CA VAL A 89 0.95 3.68 1.60
C VAL A 89 1.47 4.71 0.61
N ARG A 90 1.32 4.47 -0.69
CA ARG A 90 1.76 5.42 -1.73
C ARG A 90 1.06 6.76 -1.59
N GLN A 91 -0.26 6.76 -1.39
CA GLN A 91 -1.05 7.98 -1.25
C GLN A 91 -0.51 8.86 -0.13
N VAL A 92 -0.27 8.28 1.04
CA VAL A 92 0.14 9.02 2.23
C VAL A 92 1.61 9.41 2.21
N THR A 93 2.48 8.57 1.65
CA THR A 93 3.94 8.78 1.72
C THR A 93 4.52 9.50 0.51
N GLN A 94 3.81 9.53 -0.62
CA GLN A 94 4.31 10.16 -1.85
C GLN A 94 3.39 11.25 -2.39
N LEU A 95 2.08 11.00 -2.47
CA LEU A 95 1.17 11.87 -3.21
C LEU A 95 0.59 12.99 -2.35
N ASN A 96 0.26 12.72 -1.07
CA ASN A 96 -0.29 13.73 -0.18
C ASN A 96 0.76 14.78 0.22
N THR A 97 0.36 16.05 0.24
CA THR A 97 1.20 17.16 0.74
C THR A 97 1.57 16.98 2.21
N GLY A 98 0.68 16.40 3.01
CA GLY A 98 0.90 16.09 4.43
C GLY A 98 2.04 15.09 4.72
N ARG A 99 2.67 14.48 3.68
CA ARG A 99 3.83 13.58 3.87
C ARG A 99 5.00 14.24 4.59
N LYS A 100 5.11 15.57 4.52
CA LYS A 100 6.17 16.37 5.16
C LYS A 100 5.88 16.68 6.64
N THR A 101 4.67 16.38 7.13
CA THR A 101 4.26 16.69 8.50
C THR A 101 4.34 15.44 9.36
N ALA A 102 5.16 15.49 10.41
CA ALA A 102 5.33 14.39 11.35
C ALA A 102 4.20 14.34 12.40
N GLY A 103 3.78 13.12 12.78
CA GLY A 103 2.97 12.87 13.98
C GLY A 103 3.82 12.90 15.25
N VAL A 104 3.36 12.19 16.29
CA VAL A 104 4.11 12.05 17.56
C VAL A 104 5.40 11.23 17.41
N ASP A 105 5.43 10.34 16.42
CA ASP A 105 6.57 9.47 16.10
C ASP A 105 7.73 10.19 15.38
N GLY A 106 7.59 11.47 15.06
CA GLY A 106 8.60 12.27 14.36
C GLY A 106 8.83 11.88 12.89
N LYS A 107 8.21 10.80 12.40
CA LYS A 107 8.44 10.26 11.05
C LYS A 107 7.78 11.13 9.99
N LYS A 108 8.53 11.44 8.93
CA LYS A 108 8.09 12.20 7.76
C LYS A 108 8.89 11.78 6.52
N ALA A 109 8.34 11.99 5.33
CA ALA A 109 9.02 11.77 4.05
C ALA A 109 9.69 10.38 3.93
N LEU A 110 8.93 9.31 4.22
CA LEU A 110 9.46 7.94 4.27
C LEU A 110 10.22 7.55 2.99
N GLU A 111 11.39 6.95 3.17
CA GLU A 111 12.18 6.33 2.12
C GLU A 111 11.55 5.03 1.58
N PRO A 112 11.94 4.55 0.40
CA PRO A 112 11.36 3.34 -0.22
C PRO A 112 11.37 2.09 0.68
N SER A 113 12.44 1.86 1.43
CA SER A 113 12.55 0.78 2.41
C SER A 113 11.52 0.90 3.53
N GLN A 114 11.37 2.10 4.06
CA GLN A 114 10.38 2.42 5.11
C GLN A 114 8.95 2.31 4.60
N ARG A 115 8.69 2.63 3.32
CA ARG A 115 7.37 2.43 2.69
C ARG A 115 7.02 0.96 2.56
N LEU A 116 7.98 0.13 2.16
CA LEU A 116 7.80 -1.32 2.11
C LEU A 116 7.57 -1.90 3.51
N ALA A 117 8.33 -1.46 4.52
CA ALA A 117 8.12 -1.85 5.91
C ALA A 117 6.71 -1.45 6.41
N LEU A 118 6.26 -0.23 6.12
CA LEU A 118 4.91 0.22 6.46
C LEU A 118 3.83 -0.63 5.77
N PHE A 119 4.05 -1.00 4.51
CA PHE A 119 3.15 -1.89 3.79
C PHE A 119 3.04 -3.26 4.49
N GLU A 120 4.15 -3.87 4.90
CA GLU A 120 4.13 -5.15 5.63
C GLU A 120 3.43 -5.03 7.00
N VAL A 121 3.61 -3.91 7.70
CA VAL A 121 2.86 -3.62 8.94
C VAL A 121 1.35 -3.59 8.68
N LEU A 122 0.90 -2.93 7.60
CA LEU A 122 -0.52 -2.93 7.21
C LEU A 122 -1.01 -4.32 6.80
N VAL A 123 -0.17 -5.14 6.15
CA VAL A 123 -0.55 -6.50 5.78
C VAL A 123 -0.79 -7.36 7.02
N LYS A 124 0.08 -7.27 8.02
CA LYS A 124 0.02 -8.09 9.23
C LYS A 124 -1.08 -7.62 10.19
N ASN A 125 -1.21 -6.33 10.41
CA ASN A 125 -1.93 -5.79 11.57
C ASN A 125 -3.27 -5.11 11.26
N TRP A 126 -3.74 -5.05 10.00
CA TRP A 126 -4.93 -4.28 9.63
C TRP A 126 -6.22 -4.67 10.38
N LYS A 127 -6.33 -5.92 10.85
CA LYS A 127 -7.50 -6.39 11.62
C LYS A 127 -7.46 -5.95 13.08
N GLN A 128 -6.28 -5.74 13.63
CA GLN A 128 -6.02 -5.42 15.04
C GLN A 128 -5.20 -4.14 15.16
N TRP A 129 -5.54 -3.14 14.33
CA TRP A 129 -4.82 -1.88 14.31
C TRP A 129 -4.98 -1.12 15.61
N LYS A 130 -3.85 -0.74 16.20
CA LYS A 130 -3.80 0.11 17.40
C LYS A 130 -3.32 1.51 16.98
N HIS A 131 -4.20 2.50 17.13
CA HIS A 131 -3.87 3.89 16.82
C HIS A 131 -2.88 4.46 17.83
N GLN A 132 -1.98 5.30 17.33
CA GLN A 132 -1.06 6.07 18.16
C GLN A 132 -1.72 7.40 18.59
N PRO A 133 -1.24 8.04 19.67
CA PRO A 133 -1.68 9.36 20.06
C PRO A 133 -1.53 10.38 18.94
N LEU A 134 -2.36 11.42 18.94
CA LEU A 134 -2.29 12.51 17.97
C LEU A 134 -1.34 13.59 18.47
N LYS A 135 -0.47 14.09 17.59
CA LYS A 135 0.28 15.32 17.84
C LYS A 135 -0.66 16.52 17.70
N ARG A 136 -0.95 17.21 18.81
CA ARG A 136 -1.82 18.40 18.79
C ARG A 136 -1.01 19.64 18.41
N VAL A 137 -1.53 20.39 17.45
CA VAL A 137 -1.00 21.67 16.98
C VAL A 137 -2.16 22.68 16.97
N TYR A 138 -1.88 23.92 17.34
CA TYR A 138 -2.89 24.98 17.33
C TYR A 138 -2.65 25.91 16.16
N ILE A 139 -3.68 26.09 15.33
CA ILE A 139 -3.64 26.97 14.15
C ILE A 139 -4.45 28.22 14.46
N PRO A 140 -3.90 29.43 14.24
CA PRO A 140 -4.66 30.67 14.42
C PRO A 140 -5.81 30.72 13.41
N LYS A 141 -6.98 31.23 13.85
CA LYS A 141 -8.10 31.56 13.01
C LYS A 141 -8.12 33.06 12.70
N VAL A 142 -8.95 33.45 11.73
CA VAL A 142 -9.15 34.85 11.33
C VAL A 142 -9.67 35.71 12.48
N ASP A 143 -10.46 35.13 13.36
CA ASP A 143 -11.04 35.80 14.55
C ASP A 143 -10.07 35.90 15.74
N GLY A 144 -8.79 35.60 15.56
CA GLY A 144 -7.76 35.63 16.60
C GLY A 144 -7.78 34.41 17.56
N THR A 145 -8.82 33.57 17.51
CA THR A 145 -8.85 32.33 18.30
C THR A 145 -7.97 31.23 17.71
N LYS A 146 -7.66 30.21 18.47
CA LYS A 146 -6.84 29.07 18.00
C LYS A 146 -7.69 27.81 17.81
N ARG A 147 -7.51 27.12 16.67
CA ARG A 147 -8.09 25.81 16.39
C ARG A 147 -7.10 24.72 16.66
N GLY A 148 -7.44 23.76 17.52
CA GLY A 148 -6.65 22.54 17.71
C GLY A 148 -6.76 21.62 16.49
N LEU A 149 -5.61 21.16 15.96
CA LEU A 149 -5.50 20.16 14.91
C LEU A 149 -4.74 18.95 15.46
N GLY A 150 -5.32 17.76 15.34
CA GLY A 150 -4.68 16.49 15.66
C GLY A 150 -3.98 15.92 14.42
N ILE A 151 -2.66 15.72 14.51
CA ILE A 151 -1.86 15.15 13.44
C ILE A 151 -1.55 13.68 13.78
N PRO A 152 -2.13 12.71 13.07
CA PRO A 152 -1.83 11.29 13.27
C PRO A 152 -0.45 10.93 12.69
N THR A 153 0.10 9.81 13.13
CA THR A 153 1.32 9.22 12.55
C THR A 153 1.12 8.87 11.08
N ILE A 154 2.21 8.70 10.32
CA ILE A 154 2.12 8.27 8.91
C ILE A 154 1.44 6.90 8.82
N SER A 155 1.72 6.01 9.77
CA SER A 155 1.12 4.67 9.83
C SER A 155 -0.40 4.74 10.01
N ASP A 156 -0.89 5.57 10.94
CA ASP A 156 -2.32 5.78 11.14
C ASP A 156 -2.99 6.42 9.93
N ARG A 157 -2.34 7.39 9.30
CA ARG A 157 -2.84 7.98 8.04
C ARG A 157 -2.96 6.97 6.93
N ALA A 158 -2.00 6.03 6.81
CA ALA A 158 -2.05 4.97 5.80
C ALA A 158 -3.20 3.99 6.09
N TYR A 159 -3.42 3.65 7.36
CA TYR A 159 -4.56 2.85 7.77
C TYR A 159 -5.89 3.57 7.52
N GLN A 160 -6.01 4.84 7.89
CA GLN A 160 -7.20 5.66 7.60
C GLN A 160 -7.46 5.77 6.08
N CYS A 161 -6.41 5.92 5.27
CA CYS A 161 -6.53 5.94 3.81
C CYS A 161 -7.03 4.60 3.24
N LEU A 162 -6.70 3.48 3.88
CA LEU A 162 -7.18 2.15 3.50
C LEU A 162 -8.67 1.97 3.79
N ILE A 163 -9.18 2.55 4.88
CA ILE A 163 -10.59 2.41 5.31
C ILE A 163 -11.52 3.37 4.56
N LYS A 164 -11.02 4.53 4.16
CA LYS A 164 -11.77 5.57 3.45
C LYS A 164 -12.19 5.10 2.06
#